data_0ebe7feab5c0458e9dc64e955dfe1fc5
#
_entry.id   0ebe7feab5c0458e9dc64e955dfe1fc5
#
_cell.length_a   1.000
_cell.length_b   1.000
_cell.length_c   1.000
_cell.angle_alpha   90.00
_cell.angle_beta   90.00
_cell.angle_gamma   90.00
#
_symmetry.space_group_name_H-M   'P 1'
#
loop_
_entity.id
_entity.type
_entity.pdbx_description
1 polymer ?
#
loop_
_entity_poly.entity_id
_entity_poly.type
_entity_poly.pdbx_seq_one_letter_code
_entity_poly.pdbx_strand_id
1 'polypeptide(L)'
;MKLKRIAAMLTAAVMAVSLAACGGNTGTNTESSQNPKENAEAQAVHLNLAESWGFEYFYTIITPEVSSSGYDITYYLTNFYDTLFEYNSEGEVVGVLAEDWSMSEDGKTYTFQIKQGVKFSDGSDLTAEDVAKSILAVPVNLGQYNGSYGRLSTIIEDAVATDEYTVELHLTQPYYNTLRELCLANPFGIVS
;
A
#
# COMPACT_ATOMS: atom_id res chain seq x y z
N MET A 1 24.39 -40.14 15.79
CA MET A 1 23.40 -39.11 15.48
C MET A 1 23.15 -38.17 16.68
N LYS A 2 24.18 -37.68 17.36
CA LYS A 2 24.10 -36.80 18.57
C LYS A 2 25.03 -35.59 18.55
N LEU A 3 25.79 -35.34 17.48
CA LEU A 3 26.79 -34.23 17.41
C LEU A 3 26.33 -33.00 16.67
N LYS A 4 25.15 -33.00 16.02
CA LYS A 4 24.64 -31.86 15.22
C LYS A 4 23.74 -30.89 16.00
N ARG A 5 23.44 -31.17 17.28
CA ARG A 5 22.55 -30.32 18.11
C ARG A 5 23.31 -29.40 19.10
N ILE A 6 24.60 -29.52 19.21
CA ILE A 6 25.40 -28.68 20.13
C ILE A 6 26.01 -27.45 19.45
N ALA A 7 26.15 -27.46 18.12
CA ALA A 7 26.71 -26.33 17.38
C ALA A 7 25.70 -25.16 17.18
N ALA A 8 24.40 -25.39 17.37
CA ALA A 8 23.38 -24.37 17.17
C ALA A 8 23.07 -23.50 18.40
N MET A 9 23.57 -23.87 19.58
CA MET A 9 23.34 -23.11 20.82
C MET A 9 24.48 -22.16 21.21
N LEU A 10 25.63 -22.22 20.56
CA LEU A 10 26.76 -21.34 20.86
C LEU A 10 26.82 -20.07 20.02
N THR A 11 26.04 -19.98 18.93
CA THR A 11 26.00 -18.77 18.08
C THR A 11 24.96 -17.74 18.51
N ALA A 12 24.00 -18.10 19.38
CA ALA A 12 22.99 -17.18 19.89
C ALA A 12 23.44 -16.34 21.10
N ALA A 13 24.55 -16.68 21.74
CA ALA A 13 25.03 -16.00 22.98
C ALA A 13 26.01 -14.84 22.72
N VAL A 14 26.52 -14.66 21.50
CA VAL A 14 27.54 -13.65 21.19
C VAL A 14 26.96 -12.34 20.63
N MET A 15 25.68 -12.28 20.26
CA MET A 15 25.07 -11.05 19.74
C MET A 15 24.36 -10.18 20.78
N ALA A 16 24.40 -10.56 22.07
CA ALA A 16 23.73 -9.80 23.13
C ALA A 16 24.64 -8.81 23.91
N VAL A 17 25.92 -8.65 23.53
CA VAL A 17 26.88 -7.85 24.34
C VAL A 17 27.36 -6.57 23.64
N SER A 18 26.93 -6.24 22.44
CA SER A 18 27.44 -5.07 21.68
C SER A 18 26.58 -3.81 21.71
N LEU A 19 25.58 -3.69 22.61
CA LEU A 19 24.70 -2.53 22.71
C LEU A 19 24.81 -1.72 24.01
N ALA A 20 25.90 -1.91 24.78
CA ALA A 20 26.12 -1.17 26.03
C ALA A 20 27.45 -0.40 26.01
N ALA A 21 27.61 0.57 25.09
CA ALA A 21 28.69 1.55 25.20
C ALA A 21 28.30 2.82 24.41
N CYS A 22 27.56 3.71 25.05
CA CYS A 22 27.76 5.17 24.98
C CYS A 22 26.75 5.89 25.85
N GLY A 23 27.20 6.66 26.82
CA GLY A 23 26.42 7.67 27.52
C GLY A 23 26.41 7.52 29.05
N GLY A 24 27.52 7.85 29.69
CA GLY A 24 27.56 8.04 31.14
C GLY A 24 26.87 9.36 31.54
N ASN A 25 26.04 9.30 32.56
CA ASN A 25 26.04 10.32 33.61
C ASN A 25 25.46 9.72 34.90
N THR A 26 26.17 9.99 35.98
CA THR A 26 25.95 9.53 37.36
C THR A 26 24.77 10.22 38.02
N GLY A 27 23.93 9.45 38.72
CA GLY A 27 22.91 9.96 39.63
C GLY A 27 22.16 8.82 40.35
N THR A 28 22.44 8.70 41.63
CA THR A 28 22.05 7.76 42.68
C THR A 28 20.57 7.33 42.76
N ASN A 29 20.43 6.00 42.93
CA ASN A 29 19.44 5.19 43.70
C ASN A 29 18.04 5.68 44.01
N THR A 30 17.04 4.87 43.61
CA THR A 30 16.12 4.20 44.57
C THR A 30 15.40 3.05 43.86
N GLU A 31 15.52 1.83 44.39
CA GLU A 31 14.80 0.64 43.98
C GLU A 31 13.30 0.85 44.24
N SER A 32 12.50 0.71 43.20
CA SER A 32 11.06 0.45 43.32
C SER A 32 10.69 -0.54 42.22
N SER A 33 10.46 -1.77 42.65
CA SER A 33 9.89 -2.85 41.85
C SER A 33 8.52 -2.42 41.36
N GLN A 34 8.39 -2.08 40.09
CA GLN A 34 7.10 -1.94 39.40
C GLN A 34 7.10 -2.78 38.11
N ASN A 35 6.07 -3.57 38.05
CA ASN A 35 5.66 -4.52 37.02
C ASN A 35 5.63 -3.86 35.63
N PRO A 36 6.29 -4.39 34.57
CA PRO A 36 6.28 -3.79 33.24
C PRO A 36 5.07 -4.28 32.45
N LYS A 37 3.90 -3.77 32.78
CA LYS A 37 2.69 -3.86 31.96
C LYS A 37 1.84 -2.61 32.20
N GLU A 38 2.24 -1.51 31.57
CA GLU A 38 1.31 -0.44 31.22
C GLU A 38 2.01 0.57 30.30
N ASN A 39 1.42 0.77 29.14
CA ASN A 39 1.62 1.89 28.20
C ASN A 39 3.07 2.15 27.73
N ALA A 40 3.53 1.34 26.76
CA ALA A 40 4.41 1.90 25.76
C ALA A 40 3.53 2.82 24.88
N GLU A 41 3.43 4.09 25.20
CA GLU A 41 3.02 5.11 24.24
C GLU A 41 3.94 4.93 23.03
N ALA A 42 3.36 4.67 21.86
CA ALA A 42 4.12 4.58 20.62
C ALA A 42 4.84 5.91 20.45
N GLN A 43 6.17 5.92 20.66
CA GLN A 43 6.97 7.10 20.40
C GLN A 43 6.89 7.38 18.89
N ALA A 44 6.49 8.60 18.55
CA ALA A 44 6.52 9.03 17.17
C ALA A 44 7.95 8.90 16.61
N VAL A 45 8.11 8.07 15.60
CA VAL A 45 9.38 7.93 14.89
C VAL A 45 9.42 9.00 13.81
N HIS A 46 10.37 9.95 13.94
CA HIS A 46 10.60 10.93 12.89
C HIS A 46 11.57 10.34 11.87
N LEU A 47 11.06 10.11 10.66
CA LEU A 47 11.86 9.69 9.53
C LEU A 47 12.14 10.89 8.63
N ASN A 48 13.43 11.23 8.45
CA ASN A 48 13.84 12.27 7.51
C ASN A 48 14.23 11.59 6.19
N LEU A 49 13.44 11.81 5.15
CA LEU A 49 13.72 11.35 3.80
C LEU A 49 14.32 12.51 3.00
N ALA A 50 15.46 12.28 2.34
CA ALA A 50 16.08 13.21 1.42
C ALA A 50 15.90 12.68 0.00
N GLU A 51 15.33 13.52 -0.86
CA GLU A 51 15.12 13.23 -2.27
C GLU A 51 15.77 14.31 -3.13
N SER A 52 16.38 13.89 -4.24
CA SER A 52 17.05 14.83 -5.17
C SER A 52 16.08 15.54 -6.12
N TRP A 53 14.85 15.05 -6.22
CA TRP A 53 13.81 15.62 -7.06
C TRP A 53 12.77 16.30 -6.19
N GLY A 54 12.50 17.57 -6.43
CA GLY A 54 11.39 18.27 -5.78
C GLY A 54 10.06 17.70 -6.28
N PHE A 55 9.07 17.54 -5.39
CA PHE A 55 7.70 17.22 -5.76
C PHE A 55 6.80 18.40 -5.39
N GLU A 56 5.87 18.74 -6.28
CA GLU A 56 4.91 19.83 -6.07
C GLU A 56 3.53 19.31 -5.64
N TYR A 57 3.23 18.02 -5.91
CA TYR A 57 1.88 17.47 -5.76
C TYR A 57 1.89 16.08 -5.15
N PHE A 58 0.88 15.79 -4.31
CA PHE A 58 0.61 14.49 -3.69
C PHE A 58 -0.72 13.92 -4.21
N TYR A 59 -0.87 13.76 -5.51
CA TYR A 59 -2.07 13.17 -6.07
C TYR A 59 -1.80 11.75 -6.56
N THR A 60 -2.71 10.81 -6.26
CA THR A 60 -2.69 9.45 -6.82
C THR A 60 -2.95 9.49 -8.31
N ILE A 61 -3.81 10.40 -8.73
CA ILE A 61 -4.21 10.55 -10.11
C ILE A 61 -3.41 11.71 -10.68
N ILE A 62 -2.53 11.39 -11.63
CA ILE A 62 -1.73 12.39 -12.32
C ILE A 62 -2.63 13.17 -13.25
N THR A 63 -2.71 14.47 -13.04
CA THR A 63 -3.29 15.38 -14.01
C THR A 63 -2.33 15.61 -15.17
N PRO A 64 -2.82 16.08 -16.33
CA PRO A 64 -1.96 16.44 -17.46
C PRO A 64 -0.84 17.42 -17.09
N GLU A 65 -1.09 18.34 -16.17
CA GLU A 65 -0.12 19.32 -15.70
C GLU A 65 1.02 18.64 -14.92
N VAL A 66 0.70 17.72 -14.02
CA VAL A 66 1.70 16.96 -13.23
C VAL A 66 2.52 16.05 -14.15
N SER A 67 1.88 15.37 -15.08
CA SER A 67 2.56 14.51 -16.05
C SER A 67 3.56 15.28 -16.92
N SER A 68 3.26 16.53 -17.27
CA SER A 68 4.14 17.36 -18.09
C SER A 68 5.36 17.87 -17.35
N SER A 69 5.34 17.89 -16.02
CA SER A 69 6.45 18.40 -15.20
C SER A 69 7.62 17.42 -15.07
N GLY A 70 7.44 16.15 -15.45
CA GLY A 70 8.46 15.12 -15.37
C GLY A 70 8.82 14.66 -13.94
N TYR A 71 8.05 15.07 -12.95
CA TYR A 71 8.27 14.65 -11.56
C TYR A 71 7.54 13.34 -11.29
N ASP A 72 8.30 12.30 -11.02
CA ASP A 72 7.75 11.01 -10.60
C ASP A 72 7.73 10.93 -9.07
N ILE A 73 6.53 11.02 -8.50
CA ILE A 73 6.29 10.92 -7.06
C ILE A 73 5.80 9.52 -6.65
N THR A 74 5.85 8.57 -7.56
CA THR A 74 5.32 7.21 -7.37
C THR A 74 5.85 6.55 -6.10
N TYR A 75 7.11 6.78 -5.76
CA TYR A 75 7.75 6.22 -4.55
C TYR A 75 7.09 6.63 -3.24
N TYR A 76 6.45 7.79 -3.20
CA TYR A 76 5.83 8.33 -1.98
C TYR A 76 4.36 7.96 -1.86
N LEU A 77 3.69 7.76 -2.99
CA LEU A 77 2.25 7.56 -3.01
C LEU A 77 1.81 6.34 -2.22
N THR A 78 2.60 5.27 -2.22
CA THR A 78 2.35 4.05 -1.44
C THR A 78 2.39 4.25 0.08
N ASN A 79 2.85 5.42 0.57
CA ASN A 79 2.79 5.77 1.99
C ASN A 79 1.52 6.54 2.37
N PHE A 80 0.73 6.96 1.39
CA PHE A 80 -0.44 7.80 1.61
C PHE A 80 -1.72 7.20 1.08
N TYR A 81 -1.61 6.32 0.08
CA TYR A 81 -2.74 5.73 -0.60
C TYR A 81 -2.60 4.22 -0.71
N ASP A 82 -3.64 3.53 -0.34
CA ASP A 82 -3.76 2.10 -0.57
C ASP A 82 -4.36 1.82 -1.94
N THR A 83 -4.07 0.65 -2.46
CA THR A 83 -4.58 0.10 -3.71
C THR A 83 -5.42 -1.15 -3.43
N LEU A 84 -6.11 -1.68 -4.43
CA LEU A 84 -6.83 -2.94 -4.26
C LEU A 84 -5.89 -4.11 -3.99
N PHE A 85 -4.70 -4.09 -4.61
CA PHE A 85 -3.69 -5.15 -4.52
C PHE A 85 -2.29 -4.54 -4.38
N GLU A 86 -1.34 -5.35 -3.92
CA GLU A 86 0.09 -5.01 -3.89
C GLU A 86 0.95 -6.20 -4.29
N TYR A 87 2.25 -5.96 -4.48
CA TYR A 87 3.22 -7.05 -4.63
C TYR A 87 3.83 -7.38 -3.27
N ASN A 88 3.79 -8.66 -2.88
CA ASN A 88 4.51 -9.14 -1.71
C ASN A 88 6.02 -9.25 -2.00
N SER A 89 6.81 -9.63 -0.98
CA SER A 89 8.27 -9.80 -1.11
C SER A 89 8.69 -10.89 -2.10
N GLU A 90 7.79 -11.77 -2.49
CA GLU A 90 8.01 -12.85 -3.46
C GLU A 90 7.60 -12.44 -4.89
N GLY A 91 7.04 -11.24 -5.06
CA GLY A 91 6.57 -10.71 -6.34
C GLY A 91 5.19 -11.22 -6.75
N GLU A 92 4.43 -11.77 -5.82
CA GLU A 92 3.06 -12.20 -6.04
C GLU A 92 2.07 -11.08 -5.73
N VAL A 93 0.97 -11.02 -6.48
CA VAL A 93 -0.11 -10.06 -6.22
C VAL A 93 -0.96 -10.55 -5.06
N VAL A 94 -1.07 -9.72 -4.03
CA VAL A 94 -1.87 -9.99 -2.82
C VAL A 94 -2.87 -8.87 -2.58
N GLY A 95 -4.00 -9.20 -1.92
CA GLY A 95 -5.06 -8.22 -1.66
C GLY A 95 -4.72 -7.26 -0.51
N VAL A 96 -4.89 -5.96 -0.76
CA VAL A 96 -4.79 -4.88 0.25
C VAL A 96 -6.17 -4.41 0.65
N LEU A 97 -6.88 -3.69 -0.21
CA LEU A 97 -8.27 -3.27 0.02
C LEU A 97 -9.28 -4.29 -0.50
N ALA A 98 -8.90 -5.13 -1.47
CA ALA A 98 -9.69 -6.29 -1.89
C ALA A 98 -9.27 -7.52 -1.08
N GLU A 99 -10.25 -8.27 -0.53
CA GLU A 99 -9.99 -9.53 0.17
C GLU A 99 -10.11 -10.75 -0.74
N ASP A 100 -10.90 -10.64 -1.82
CA ASP A 100 -11.10 -11.70 -2.82
C ASP A 100 -11.43 -11.08 -4.19
N TRP A 101 -11.28 -11.89 -5.23
CA TRP A 101 -11.61 -11.49 -6.59
C TRP A 101 -11.93 -12.67 -7.49
N SER A 102 -12.69 -12.40 -8.55
CA SER A 102 -12.95 -13.35 -9.63
C SER A 102 -12.92 -12.68 -10.98
N MET A 103 -12.80 -13.46 -12.04
CA MET A 103 -12.82 -12.99 -13.43
C MET A 103 -13.81 -13.84 -14.22
N SER A 104 -14.58 -13.17 -15.09
CA SER A 104 -15.48 -13.84 -16.03
C SER A 104 -14.71 -14.71 -17.04
N GLU A 105 -15.39 -15.72 -17.60
CA GLU A 105 -14.79 -16.63 -18.57
C GLU A 105 -14.21 -15.93 -19.81
N ASP A 106 -14.82 -14.83 -20.23
CA ASP A 106 -14.37 -14.02 -21.36
C ASP A 106 -13.24 -13.04 -21.00
N GLY A 107 -12.83 -12.98 -19.71
CA GLY A 107 -11.73 -12.14 -19.23
C GLY A 107 -12.00 -10.65 -19.27
N LYS A 108 -13.27 -10.23 -19.35
CA LYS A 108 -13.65 -8.82 -19.47
C LYS A 108 -14.25 -8.23 -18.21
N THR A 109 -14.78 -9.03 -17.29
CA THR A 109 -15.34 -8.56 -16.04
C THR A 109 -14.52 -9.10 -14.88
N TYR A 110 -14.09 -8.21 -14.01
CA TYR A 110 -13.45 -8.53 -12.74
C TYR A 110 -14.39 -8.13 -11.60
N THR A 111 -14.63 -9.04 -10.67
CA THR A 111 -15.42 -8.78 -9.47
C THR A 111 -14.50 -8.78 -8.28
N PHE A 112 -14.51 -7.71 -7.49
CA PHE A 112 -13.68 -7.53 -6.29
C PHE A 112 -14.55 -7.48 -5.05
N GLN A 113 -14.17 -8.25 -4.01
CA GLN A 113 -14.75 -8.15 -2.68
C GLN A 113 -13.88 -7.17 -1.85
N ILE A 114 -14.47 -6.08 -1.40
CA ILE A 114 -13.77 -5.03 -0.65
C ILE A 114 -13.79 -5.37 0.84
N LYS A 115 -12.66 -5.19 1.52
CA LYS A 115 -12.54 -5.39 2.96
C LYS A 115 -13.46 -4.46 3.73
N GLN A 116 -14.22 -5.03 4.66
CA GLN A 116 -15.11 -4.28 5.55
C GLN A 116 -14.35 -3.61 6.69
N GLY A 117 -14.87 -2.49 7.18
CA GLY A 117 -14.34 -1.78 8.35
C GLY A 117 -13.05 -0.99 8.09
N VAL A 118 -12.62 -0.86 6.83
CA VAL A 118 -11.54 0.04 6.44
C VAL A 118 -12.05 1.48 6.45
N LYS A 119 -11.21 2.40 6.93
CA LYS A 119 -11.56 3.83 6.99
C LYS A 119 -10.52 4.68 6.27
N PHE A 120 -11.02 5.74 5.64
CA PHE A 120 -10.17 6.82 5.17
C PHE A 120 -9.59 7.63 6.32
N SER A 121 -8.59 8.46 6.04
CA SER A 121 -7.91 9.30 7.03
C SER A 121 -8.83 10.36 7.67
N ASP A 122 -9.95 10.71 7.05
CA ASP A 122 -10.98 11.60 7.60
C ASP A 122 -11.98 10.89 8.51
N GLY A 123 -11.89 9.56 8.61
CA GLY A 123 -12.72 8.70 9.43
C GLY A 123 -13.96 8.14 8.72
N SER A 124 -14.23 8.50 7.47
CA SER A 124 -15.30 7.89 6.67
C SER A 124 -14.99 6.42 6.36
N ASP A 125 -16.03 5.62 6.16
CA ASP A 125 -15.87 4.22 5.81
C ASP A 125 -15.59 4.08 4.30
N LEU A 126 -14.68 3.16 3.96
CA LEU A 126 -14.45 2.73 2.59
C LEU A 126 -15.62 1.89 2.09
N THR A 127 -16.12 2.22 0.93
CA THR A 127 -17.19 1.49 0.24
C THR A 127 -16.78 1.08 -1.17
N ALA A 128 -17.54 0.17 -1.76
CA ALA A 128 -17.38 -0.21 -3.17
C ALA A 128 -17.60 0.98 -4.11
N GLU A 129 -18.43 1.95 -3.72
CA GLU A 129 -18.68 3.15 -4.52
C GLU A 129 -17.43 4.04 -4.64
N ASP A 130 -16.65 4.18 -3.54
CA ASP A 130 -15.40 4.93 -3.54
C ASP A 130 -14.37 4.27 -4.46
N VAL A 131 -14.27 2.94 -4.40
CA VAL A 131 -13.40 2.17 -5.29
C VAL A 131 -13.81 2.35 -6.76
N ALA A 132 -15.08 2.17 -7.09
CA ALA A 132 -15.58 2.32 -8.44
C ALA A 132 -15.30 3.73 -9.00
N LYS A 133 -15.58 4.77 -8.21
CA LYS A 133 -15.32 6.17 -8.57
C LYS A 133 -13.84 6.43 -8.77
N SER A 134 -12.97 5.93 -7.87
CA SER A 134 -11.53 6.07 -7.98
C SER A 134 -11.01 5.47 -9.29
N ILE A 135 -11.46 4.27 -9.65
CA ILE A 135 -11.08 3.61 -10.90
C ILE A 135 -11.55 4.41 -12.13
N LEU A 136 -12.81 4.85 -12.13
CA LEU A 136 -13.38 5.60 -13.26
C LEU A 136 -12.77 7.00 -13.43
N ALA A 137 -12.26 7.59 -12.36
CA ALA A 137 -11.57 8.88 -12.43
C ALA A 137 -10.23 8.80 -13.18
N VAL A 138 -9.58 7.63 -13.22
CA VAL A 138 -8.25 7.47 -13.82
C VAL A 138 -8.20 7.87 -15.31
N PRO A 139 -9.00 7.29 -16.23
CA PRO A 139 -8.94 7.66 -17.64
C PRO A 139 -9.34 9.12 -17.89
N VAL A 140 -10.25 9.67 -17.06
CA VAL A 140 -10.71 11.07 -17.16
C VAL A 140 -9.58 12.02 -16.80
N ASN A 141 -8.89 11.78 -15.67
CA ASN A 141 -7.84 12.64 -15.17
C ASN A 141 -6.54 12.55 -15.98
N LEU A 142 -6.23 11.36 -16.52
CA LEU A 142 -5.10 11.21 -17.42
C LEU A 142 -5.29 11.92 -18.77
N GLY A 143 -6.54 12.07 -19.24
CA GLY A 143 -6.85 12.80 -20.47
C GLY A 143 -5.99 12.35 -21.65
N GLN A 144 -5.19 13.27 -22.23
CA GLN A 144 -4.29 12.96 -23.36
C GLN A 144 -3.14 12.02 -23.01
N TYR A 145 -2.84 11.84 -21.72
CA TYR A 145 -1.79 10.93 -21.22
C TYR A 145 -2.35 9.55 -20.84
N ASN A 146 -3.64 9.31 -21.12
CA ASN A 146 -4.25 8.01 -20.87
C ASN A 146 -3.48 6.90 -21.63
N GLY A 147 -3.06 5.87 -20.88
CA GLY A 147 -2.19 4.80 -21.38
C GLY A 147 -0.69 4.99 -21.11
N SER A 148 -0.25 6.14 -20.58
CA SER A 148 1.17 6.36 -20.24
C SER A 148 1.63 5.54 -19.02
N TYR A 149 0.69 5.15 -18.15
CA TYR A 149 0.95 4.41 -16.90
C TYR A 149 0.44 2.96 -16.94
N GLY A 150 0.20 2.44 -18.11
CA GLY A 150 -0.31 1.09 -18.32
C GLY A 150 -1.46 1.08 -19.32
N ARG A 151 -1.92 -0.11 -19.64
CA ARG A 151 -2.99 -0.30 -20.63
C ARG A 151 -4.39 -0.28 -20.01
N LEU A 152 -4.50 -0.66 -18.73
CA LEU A 152 -5.80 -0.84 -18.08
C LEU A 152 -6.68 0.38 -18.23
N SER A 153 -6.15 1.57 -17.92
CA SER A 153 -6.89 2.83 -18.01
C SER A 153 -7.49 3.12 -19.38
N THR A 154 -6.93 2.55 -20.47
CA THR A 154 -7.41 2.77 -21.85
C THR A 154 -8.54 1.84 -22.25
N ILE A 155 -8.79 0.79 -21.47
CA ILE A 155 -9.77 -0.26 -21.78
C ILE A 155 -10.84 -0.44 -20.70
N ILE A 156 -10.85 0.39 -19.67
CA ILE A 156 -11.95 0.47 -18.73
C ILE A 156 -13.19 0.94 -19.50
N GLU A 157 -14.25 0.13 -19.43
CA GLU A 157 -15.56 0.46 -19.97
C GLU A 157 -16.44 1.06 -18.88
N ASP A 158 -16.45 0.42 -17.70
CA ASP A 158 -17.23 0.86 -16.55
C ASP A 158 -16.66 0.23 -15.26
N ALA A 159 -17.01 0.80 -14.11
CA ALA A 159 -16.81 0.23 -12.79
C ALA A 159 -18.02 0.51 -11.92
N VAL A 160 -18.65 -0.51 -11.39
CA VAL A 160 -19.94 -0.43 -10.69
C VAL A 160 -19.87 -1.07 -9.32
N ALA A 161 -20.32 -0.38 -8.29
CA ALA A 161 -20.61 -0.98 -7.01
C ALA A 161 -21.93 -1.76 -7.12
N THR A 162 -21.87 -3.08 -7.04
CA THR A 162 -23.06 -3.96 -7.10
C THR A 162 -23.72 -4.13 -5.74
N ASP A 163 -22.95 -3.94 -4.67
CA ASP A 163 -23.40 -3.77 -3.29
C ASP A 163 -22.39 -2.92 -2.51
N GLU A 164 -22.55 -2.81 -1.18
CA GLU A 164 -21.73 -1.95 -0.33
C GLU A 164 -20.22 -2.30 -0.37
N TYR A 165 -19.87 -3.56 -0.65
CA TYR A 165 -18.49 -4.08 -0.61
C TYR A 165 -18.12 -4.90 -1.85
N THR A 166 -18.91 -4.85 -2.92
CA THR A 166 -18.61 -5.55 -4.16
C THR A 166 -18.53 -4.59 -5.34
N VAL A 167 -17.40 -4.63 -6.06
CA VAL A 167 -17.18 -3.84 -7.28
C VAL A 167 -17.03 -4.75 -8.47
N GLU A 168 -17.73 -4.44 -9.55
CA GLU A 168 -17.47 -5.02 -10.87
C GLU A 168 -16.75 -4.00 -11.76
N LEU A 169 -15.60 -4.41 -12.28
CA LEU A 169 -14.83 -3.68 -13.29
C LEU A 169 -15.05 -4.31 -14.65
N HIS A 170 -15.62 -3.56 -15.59
CA HIS A 170 -15.88 -4.00 -16.95
C HIS A 170 -14.83 -3.43 -17.91
N LEU A 171 -14.31 -4.29 -18.79
CA LEU A 171 -13.28 -3.96 -19.76
C LEU A 171 -13.81 -4.15 -21.18
N THR A 172 -13.42 -3.28 -22.10
CA THR A 172 -13.77 -3.38 -23.52
C THR A 172 -13.18 -4.63 -24.19
N GLN A 173 -12.11 -5.19 -23.62
CA GLN A 173 -11.42 -6.39 -24.10
C GLN A 173 -10.76 -7.17 -22.95
N PRO A 174 -10.48 -8.49 -23.10
CA PRO A 174 -9.78 -9.26 -22.08
C PRO A 174 -8.41 -8.69 -21.75
N TYR A 175 -8.09 -8.62 -20.45
CA TYR A 175 -6.77 -8.14 -20.02
C TYR A 175 -6.30 -8.79 -18.73
N TYR A 176 -5.42 -9.77 -18.85
CA TYR A 176 -4.95 -10.60 -17.72
C TYR A 176 -3.92 -9.90 -16.80
N ASN A 177 -3.46 -8.69 -17.17
CA ASN A 177 -2.59 -7.88 -16.31
C ASN A 177 -3.35 -6.92 -15.39
N THR A 178 -4.68 -6.96 -15.38
CA THR A 178 -5.54 -6.06 -14.61
C THR A 178 -5.12 -5.95 -13.15
N LEU A 179 -4.96 -7.08 -12.45
CA LEU A 179 -4.57 -7.05 -11.02
C LEU A 179 -3.20 -6.41 -10.81
N ARG A 180 -2.25 -6.63 -11.73
CA ARG A 180 -0.90 -6.07 -11.63
C ARG A 180 -0.89 -4.55 -11.79
N GLU A 181 -1.73 -4.01 -12.68
CA GLU A 181 -1.85 -2.57 -12.82
C GLU A 181 -2.61 -1.95 -11.65
N LEU A 182 -3.57 -2.67 -11.05
CA LEU A 182 -4.26 -2.25 -9.82
C LEU A 182 -3.38 -2.29 -8.56
N CYS A 183 -2.14 -2.78 -8.64
CA CYS A 183 -1.12 -2.64 -7.59
C CYS A 183 -0.43 -1.25 -7.62
N LEU A 184 -0.64 -0.46 -8.67
CA LEU A 184 0.06 0.81 -8.85
C LEU A 184 -0.71 1.96 -8.18
N ALA A 185 -0.19 2.51 -7.09
CA ALA A 185 -0.79 3.66 -6.41
C ALA A 185 -0.92 4.89 -7.34
N ASN A 186 -0.05 4.97 -8.34
CA ASN A 186 -0.18 5.87 -9.47
C ASN A 186 -0.43 5.03 -10.73
N PRO A 187 -1.65 5.06 -11.33
CA PRO A 187 -2.75 5.98 -11.03
C PRO A 187 -3.93 5.40 -10.23
N PHE A 188 -3.83 4.18 -9.69
CA PHE A 188 -4.96 3.42 -9.14
C PHE A 188 -5.07 3.44 -7.60
N GLY A 189 -4.49 4.44 -6.92
CA GLY A 189 -4.73 4.67 -5.50
C GLY A 189 -6.18 5.03 -5.23
N ILE A 190 -6.75 4.48 -4.13
CA ILE A 190 -8.16 4.69 -3.78
C ILE A 190 -8.30 5.96 -2.94
N VAL A 191 -9.31 6.76 -3.24
CA VAL A 191 -9.64 8.03 -2.58
C VAL A 191 -11.12 8.09 -2.20
N SER A 192 -11.44 8.93 -1.18
CA SER A 192 -12.82 9.21 -0.75
C SER A 192 -13.52 10.21 -1.66
#